data_69da18bf0ce9450abe8203ddcfbf5227
#
_entry.id   69da18bf0ce9450abe8203ddcfbf5227
#
_cell.length_a   1.000
_cell.length_b   1.000
_cell.length_c   1.000
_cell.angle_alpha   90.00
_cell.angle_beta   90.00
_cell.angle_gamma   90.00
#
_symmetry.space_group_name_H-M   'P 1'
#
loop_
_entity.id
_entity.type
_entity.pdbx_description
1 polymer ?
#
loop_
_entity_poly.entity_id
_entity_poly.type
_entity_poly.pdbx_seq_one_letter_code
_entity_poly.pdbx_strand_id
1 'polypeptide(L)'
;HLQMEKVLSKVGTLLYGMRFSMLFFYVGLVFIIIGILGKFLLESYKLMQTLLFGELEKIDLIIKVLELVDMTMVAQLVWVVALAGVSLFVTTGHFDKVDIKKPDWLDHVNTYNLKLKLAFAIISISGVHALKTYLSSDLSLESIKVVTMVAIIHFTFVLSAMGISFAERMTRDKH
;
A
#
# COMPACT_ATOMS: atom_id res chain seq x y z
N HIS A 1 -14.68 -34.96 -27.78
CA HIS A 1 -14.86 -34.71 -26.33
C HIS A 1 -13.57 -34.95 -25.53
N LEU A 2 -12.93 -36.11 -25.67
CA LEU A 2 -11.71 -36.51 -24.93
C LEU A 2 -10.49 -35.60 -25.16
N GLN A 3 -10.32 -35.02 -26.35
CA GLN A 3 -9.22 -34.08 -26.60
C GLN A 3 -9.46 -32.73 -25.92
N MET A 4 -10.70 -32.28 -25.87
CA MET A 4 -11.07 -31.00 -25.21
C MET A 4 -10.90 -31.07 -23.69
N GLU A 5 -11.25 -32.20 -23.06
CA GLU A 5 -11.00 -32.44 -21.63
C GLU A 5 -9.51 -32.48 -21.28
N LYS A 6 -8.66 -33.08 -22.13
CA LYS A 6 -7.21 -33.08 -21.95
C LYS A 6 -6.60 -31.67 -22.09
N VAL A 7 -7.12 -30.84 -22.98
CA VAL A 7 -6.68 -29.45 -23.16
C VAL A 7 -7.11 -28.63 -21.96
N LEU A 8 -8.37 -28.75 -21.50
CA LEU A 8 -8.88 -28.09 -20.30
C LEU A 8 -8.10 -28.47 -19.04
N SER A 9 -7.76 -29.76 -18.89
CA SER A 9 -6.94 -30.22 -17.77
C SER A 9 -5.53 -29.66 -17.80
N LYS A 10 -4.87 -29.60 -18.97
CA LYS A 10 -3.53 -28.97 -19.10
C LYS A 10 -3.57 -27.48 -18.86
N VAL A 11 -4.58 -26.77 -19.36
CA VAL A 11 -4.77 -25.33 -19.10
C VAL A 11 -5.02 -25.09 -17.61
N GLY A 12 -5.84 -25.91 -16.97
CA GLY A 12 -6.05 -25.87 -15.52
C GLY A 12 -4.77 -26.04 -14.71
N THR A 13 -3.94 -27.01 -15.08
CA THR A 13 -2.65 -27.27 -14.43
C THR A 13 -1.66 -26.12 -14.65
N LEU A 14 -1.65 -25.52 -15.84
CA LEU A 14 -0.81 -24.35 -16.14
C LEU A 14 -1.24 -23.12 -15.34
N LEU A 15 -2.54 -22.83 -15.30
CA LEU A 15 -3.10 -21.73 -14.50
C LEU A 15 -2.84 -21.92 -13.00
N TYR A 16 -2.89 -23.17 -12.55
CA TYR A 16 -2.58 -23.52 -11.18
C TYR A 16 -1.10 -23.31 -10.85
N GLY A 17 -0.19 -23.63 -11.79
CA GLY A 17 1.25 -23.40 -11.65
C GLY A 17 1.61 -21.91 -11.65
N MET A 18 0.95 -21.07 -12.44
CA MET A 18 1.15 -19.63 -12.46
C MET A 18 0.86 -18.97 -11.11
N ARG A 19 0.05 -19.57 -10.29
CA ARG A 19 -0.24 -19.12 -8.92
C ARG A 19 1.02 -19.10 -8.05
N PHE A 20 1.92 -20.07 -8.20
CA PHE A 20 3.17 -20.12 -7.45
C PHE A 20 4.12 -18.97 -7.82
N SER A 21 4.02 -18.40 -9.03
CA SER A 21 4.82 -17.25 -9.41
C SER A 21 4.50 -16.01 -8.57
N MET A 22 3.26 -15.86 -8.11
CA MET A 22 2.84 -14.76 -7.23
C MET A 22 3.55 -14.80 -5.87
N LEU A 23 3.96 -15.99 -5.40
CA LEU A 23 4.71 -16.12 -4.14
C LEU A 23 6.02 -15.32 -4.17
N PHE A 24 6.70 -15.29 -5.30
CA PHE A 24 7.93 -14.52 -5.47
C PHE A 24 7.69 -13.01 -5.32
N PHE A 25 6.54 -12.50 -5.80
CA PHE A 25 6.19 -11.09 -5.62
C PHE A 25 5.96 -10.78 -4.13
N TYR A 26 5.27 -11.63 -3.39
CA TYR A 26 5.03 -11.41 -1.95
C TYR A 26 6.30 -11.51 -1.13
N VAL A 27 7.20 -12.45 -1.45
CA VAL A 27 8.53 -12.52 -0.84
C VAL A 27 9.32 -11.24 -1.14
N GLY A 28 9.28 -10.74 -2.39
CA GLY A 28 9.90 -9.47 -2.77
C GLY A 28 9.35 -8.29 -1.96
N LEU A 29 8.03 -8.23 -1.74
CA LEU A 29 7.41 -7.19 -0.92
C LEU A 29 7.89 -7.23 0.54
N VAL A 30 8.09 -8.43 1.10
CA VAL A 30 8.65 -8.57 2.46
C VAL A 30 10.07 -8.00 2.53
N PHE A 31 10.92 -8.26 1.54
CA PHE A 31 12.26 -7.65 1.47
C PHE A 31 12.19 -6.12 1.37
N ILE A 32 11.24 -5.58 0.61
CA ILE A 32 11.02 -4.13 0.53
C ILE A 32 10.64 -3.55 1.90
N ILE A 33 9.77 -4.21 2.65
CA ILE A 33 9.38 -3.77 4.01
C ILE A 33 10.62 -3.72 4.93
N ILE A 34 11.47 -4.74 4.89
CA ILE A 34 12.70 -4.77 5.68
C ILE A 34 13.62 -3.60 5.27
N GLY A 35 13.75 -3.33 3.97
CA GLY A 35 14.52 -2.19 3.46
C GLY A 35 13.97 -0.84 3.93
N ILE A 36 12.65 -0.65 3.89
CA ILE A 36 11.98 0.56 4.38
C ILE A 36 12.22 0.71 5.89
N LEU A 37 12.09 -0.37 6.66
CA LEU A 37 12.35 -0.36 8.10
C LEU A 37 13.79 0.08 8.41
N GLY A 38 14.77 -0.47 7.71
CA GLY A 38 16.18 -0.09 7.88
C GLY A 38 16.41 1.40 7.59
N LYS A 39 15.84 1.90 6.48
CA LYS A 39 15.93 3.33 6.13
C LYS A 39 15.22 4.21 7.14
N PHE A 40 14.03 3.82 7.60
CA PHE A 40 13.27 4.52 8.62
C PHE A 40 14.08 4.67 9.92
N LEU A 41 14.71 3.59 10.40
CA LEU A 41 15.54 3.62 11.60
C LEU A 41 16.75 4.55 11.44
N LEU A 42 17.40 4.53 10.29
CA LEU A 42 18.54 5.41 10.01
C LEU A 42 18.13 6.89 10.00
N GLU A 43 17.04 7.23 9.32
CA GLU A 43 16.56 8.61 9.25
C GLU A 43 16.02 9.09 10.61
N SER A 44 15.33 8.21 11.36
CA SER A 44 14.89 8.50 12.73
C SER A 44 16.07 8.78 13.65
N TYR A 45 17.15 8.00 13.55
CA TYR A 45 18.36 8.20 14.34
C TYR A 45 19.03 9.55 14.01
N LYS A 46 19.18 9.89 12.71
CA LYS A 46 19.74 11.17 12.27
C LYS A 46 18.89 12.34 12.78
N LEU A 47 17.57 12.23 12.68
CA LEU A 47 16.65 13.25 13.17
C LEU A 47 16.80 13.45 14.69
N MET A 48 16.91 12.35 15.44
CA MET A 48 17.11 12.40 16.89
C MET A 48 18.42 13.09 17.25
N GLN A 49 19.52 12.77 16.55
CA GLN A 49 20.81 13.45 16.76
C GLN A 49 20.72 14.95 16.50
N THR A 50 20.04 15.33 15.41
CA THR A 50 19.87 16.74 15.06
C THR A 50 18.99 17.48 16.06
N LEU A 51 17.98 16.82 16.63
CA LEU A 51 17.13 17.41 17.69
C LEU A 51 17.87 17.62 19.02
N LEU A 52 18.79 16.71 19.35
CA LEU A 52 19.51 16.75 20.64
C LEU A 52 20.75 17.66 20.61
N PHE A 53 21.43 17.74 19.48
CA PHE A 53 22.75 18.36 19.36
C PHE A 53 22.84 19.43 18.26
N GLY A 54 21.81 19.63 17.47
CA GLY A 54 21.78 20.57 16.36
C GLY A 54 20.69 21.63 16.52
N GLU A 55 20.77 22.65 15.67
CA GLU A 55 19.70 23.63 15.49
C GLU A 55 18.91 23.27 14.24
N LEU A 56 17.62 23.01 14.39
CA LEU A 56 16.68 22.77 13.29
C LEU A 56 15.63 23.85 13.28
N GLU A 57 15.44 24.47 12.13
CA GLU A 57 14.28 25.34 11.93
C GLU A 57 12.99 24.55 12.04
N LYS A 58 11.94 25.18 12.56
CA LYS A 58 10.64 24.53 12.81
C LYS A 58 10.04 23.88 11.55
N ILE A 59 10.24 24.52 10.39
CA ILE A 59 9.74 24.02 9.10
C ILE A 59 10.50 22.77 8.67
N ASP A 60 11.83 22.77 8.79
CA ASP A 60 12.65 21.62 8.44
C ASP A 60 12.36 20.41 9.32
N LEU A 61 12.10 20.64 10.62
CA LEU A 61 11.66 19.60 11.52
C LEU A 61 10.34 18.96 11.05
N ILE A 62 9.35 19.78 10.71
CA ILE A 62 8.06 19.30 10.23
C ILE A 62 8.24 18.48 8.95
N ILE A 63 9.04 18.97 8.01
CA ILE A 63 9.31 18.25 6.75
C ILE A 63 9.96 16.90 7.01
N LYS A 64 10.96 16.84 7.89
CA LYS A 64 11.64 15.57 8.24
C LYS A 64 10.70 14.58 8.94
N VAL A 65 9.85 15.04 9.84
CA VAL A 65 8.83 14.21 10.49
C VAL A 65 7.83 13.70 9.46
N LEU A 66 7.38 14.55 8.52
CA LEU A 66 6.48 14.15 7.45
C LEU A 66 7.13 13.08 6.53
N GLU A 67 8.42 13.14 6.27
CA GLU A 67 9.15 12.10 5.53
C GLU A 67 9.11 10.75 6.24
N LEU A 68 9.27 10.73 7.55
CA LEU A 68 9.17 9.51 8.35
C LEU A 68 7.73 8.95 8.36
N VAL A 69 6.73 9.82 8.46
CA VAL A 69 5.32 9.43 8.37
C VAL A 69 5.01 8.85 7.00
N ASP A 70 5.49 9.45 5.92
CA ASP A 70 5.33 8.96 4.55
C ASP A 70 5.92 7.55 4.39
N MET A 71 7.14 7.31 4.88
CA MET A 71 7.74 5.97 4.88
C MET A 71 6.88 4.94 5.61
N THR A 72 6.28 5.33 6.74
CA THR A 72 5.40 4.45 7.52
C THR A 72 4.14 4.09 6.73
N MET A 73 3.54 5.06 6.04
CA MET A 73 2.34 4.84 5.22
C MET A 73 2.64 3.94 4.02
N VAL A 74 3.78 4.12 3.35
CA VAL A 74 4.23 3.24 2.27
C VAL A 74 4.45 1.82 2.78
N ALA A 75 5.10 1.65 3.93
CA ALA A 75 5.29 0.34 4.55
C ALA A 75 3.96 -0.35 4.87
N GLN A 76 2.99 0.38 5.40
CA GLN A 76 1.63 -0.14 5.66
C GLN A 76 0.94 -0.58 4.38
N LEU A 77 1.05 0.20 3.30
CA LEU A 77 0.49 -0.15 1.99
C LEU A 77 1.08 -1.47 1.48
N VAL A 78 2.40 -1.58 1.48
CA VAL A 78 3.11 -2.80 1.02
C VAL A 78 2.72 -3.99 1.89
N TRP A 79 2.64 -3.82 3.21
CA TRP A 79 2.23 -4.85 4.15
C TRP A 79 0.81 -5.35 3.88
N VAL A 80 -0.15 -4.46 3.65
CA VAL A 80 -1.54 -4.81 3.34
C VAL A 80 -1.62 -5.62 2.05
N VAL A 81 -0.85 -5.26 1.00
CA VAL A 81 -0.80 -6.01 -0.27
C VAL A 81 -0.19 -7.40 -0.06
N ALA A 82 0.92 -7.49 0.69
CA ALA A 82 1.58 -8.75 0.98
C ALA A 82 0.65 -9.72 1.76
N LEU A 83 -0.03 -9.22 2.79
CA LEU A 83 -0.98 -10.00 3.58
C LEU A 83 -2.17 -10.50 2.76
N ALA A 84 -2.73 -9.64 1.91
CA ALA A 84 -3.82 -10.01 1.02
C ALA A 84 -3.40 -11.14 0.08
N GLY A 85 -2.19 -11.07 -0.45
CA GLY A 85 -1.65 -12.11 -1.31
C GLY A 85 -1.49 -13.44 -0.58
N VAL A 86 -0.89 -13.42 0.59
CA VAL A 86 -0.73 -14.64 1.41
C VAL A 86 -2.09 -15.22 1.81
N SER A 87 -3.08 -14.40 2.16
CA SER A 87 -4.41 -14.87 2.52
C SER A 87 -5.10 -15.62 1.37
N LEU A 88 -4.93 -15.14 0.12
CA LEU A 88 -5.43 -15.83 -1.07
C LEU A 88 -4.78 -17.21 -1.28
N PHE A 89 -3.50 -17.37 -0.89
CA PHE A 89 -2.82 -18.66 -0.96
C PHE A 89 -3.33 -19.65 0.10
N VAL A 90 -3.53 -19.16 1.33
CA VAL A 90 -3.95 -19.98 2.46
C VAL A 90 -5.40 -20.44 2.31
N THR A 91 -6.32 -19.57 1.82
CA THR A 91 -7.75 -19.89 1.68
C THR A 91 -8.05 -20.91 0.57
N THR A 92 -7.12 -21.18 -0.36
CA THR A 92 -7.36 -22.09 -1.48
C THR A 92 -6.78 -23.50 -1.28
N GLY A 93 -6.55 -23.92 -0.04
CA GLY A 93 -6.66 -25.34 0.31
C GLY A 93 -5.47 -26.25 0.04
N HIS A 94 -4.22 -25.77 -0.01
CA HIS A 94 -3.05 -26.67 -0.08
C HIS A 94 -2.22 -26.72 1.22
N PHE A 95 -2.52 -25.86 2.19
CA PHE A 95 -1.88 -25.85 3.51
C PHE A 95 -2.72 -26.49 4.63
N ASP A 96 -3.79 -27.21 4.30
CA ASP A 96 -4.59 -27.95 5.29
C ASP A 96 -3.78 -29.01 6.08
N LYS A 97 -2.56 -29.29 5.65
CA LYS A 97 -1.62 -30.20 6.35
C LYS A 97 -0.62 -29.49 7.26
N VAL A 98 -0.56 -28.18 7.22
CA VAL A 98 0.29 -27.39 8.11
C VAL A 98 -0.66 -26.68 9.07
N ASP A 99 -0.60 -27.07 10.34
CA ASP A 99 -1.41 -26.54 11.44
C ASP A 99 -1.05 -25.10 11.78
N ILE A 100 -1.13 -24.22 10.75
CA ILE A 100 -0.99 -22.78 10.93
C ILE A 100 -2.37 -22.30 11.36
N LYS A 101 -2.56 -22.09 12.68
CA LYS A 101 -3.72 -21.38 13.20
C LYS A 101 -3.84 -20.06 12.42
N LYS A 102 -4.84 -20.00 11.53
CA LYS A 102 -5.19 -18.73 10.88
C LYS A 102 -5.49 -17.72 11.98
N PRO A 103 -4.82 -16.56 11.99
CA PRO A 103 -5.22 -15.48 12.88
C PRO A 103 -6.66 -15.07 12.53
N ASP A 104 -7.52 -14.91 13.52
CA ASP A 104 -8.95 -14.58 13.34
C ASP A 104 -9.17 -13.31 12.48
N TRP A 105 -8.22 -12.39 12.47
CA TRP A 105 -8.28 -11.18 11.65
C TRP A 105 -8.09 -11.44 10.14
N LEU A 106 -7.52 -12.60 9.74
CA LEU A 106 -7.30 -12.96 8.35
C LEU A 106 -8.62 -13.35 7.65
N ASP A 107 -9.58 -13.90 8.38
CA ASP A 107 -10.91 -14.26 7.85
C ASP A 107 -11.77 -13.04 7.52
N HIS A 108 -11.42 -11.87 8.06
CA HIS A 108 -12.09 -10.59 7.81
C HIS A 108 -11.47 -9.78 6.66
N VAL A 109 -10.43 -10.29 5.98
CA VAL A 109 -9.86 -9.64 4.80
C VAL A 109 -10.73 -9.91 3.58
N ASN A 110 -11.88 -9.26 3.53
CA ASN A 110 -12.70 -9.22 2.34
C ASN A 110 -11.98 -8.39 1.26
N THR A 111 -12.01 -8.83 0.00
CA THR A 111 -11.39 -8.15 -1.16
C THR A 111 -11.82 -6.69 -1.27
N TYR A 112 -13.02 -6.37 -0.84
CA TYR A 112 -13.54 -5.00 -0.76
C TYR A 112 -12.83 -4.14 0.28
N ASN A 113 -12.74 -4.63 1.49
CA ASN A 113 -12.06 -3.91 2.57
C ASN A 113 -10.59 -3.63 2.21
N LEU A 114 -9.98 -4.51 1.41
CA LEU A 114 -8.64 -4.33 0.90
C LEU A 114 -8.55 -3.17 -0.09
N LYS A 115 -9.44 -3.13 -1.09
CA LYS A 115 -9.48 -2.03 -2.09
C LYS A 115 -9.67 -0.68 -1.42
N LEU A 116 -10.55 -0.63 -0.42
CA LEU A 116 -10.81 0.59 0.34
C LEU A 116 -9.60 1.01 1.18
N LYS A 117 -8.94 0.07 1.87
CA LYS A 117 -7.70 0.33 2.61
C LYS A 117 -6.58 0.84 1.69
N LEU A 118 -6.43 0.25 0.50
CA LEU A 118 -5.49 0.72 -0.52
C LEU A 118 -5.80 2.15 -0.97
N ALA A 119 -7.07 2.45 -1.25
CA ALA A 119 -7.48 3.80 -1.65
C ALA A 119 -7.17 4.82 -0.54
N PHE A 120 -7.49 4.53 0.71
CA PHE A 120 -7.17 5.42 1.83
C PHE A 120 -5.66 5.58 2.04
N ALA A 121 -4.86 4.52 1.87
CA ALA A 121 -3.41 4.62 1.96
C ALA A 121 -2.85 5.56 0.87
N ILE A 122 -3.31 5.45 -0.37
CA ILE A 122 -2.90 6.32 -1.48
C ILE A 122 -3.29 7.78 -1.21
N ILE A 123 -4.52 8.03 -0.71
CA ILE A 123 -4.96 9.37 -0.33
C ILE A 123 -4.07 9.94 0.77
N SER A 124 -3.77 9.15 1.80
CA SER A 124 -2.93 9.58 2.90
C SER A 124 -1.51 9.93 2.44
N ILE A 125 -0.89 9.08 1.62
CA ILE A 125 0.44 9.33 1.04
C ILE A 125 0.43 10.59 0.18
N SER A 126 -0.55 10.75 -0.70
CA SER A 126 -0.65 11.93 -1.57
C SER A 126 -0.92 13.21 -0.78
N GLY A 127 -1.69 13.14 0.33
CA GLY A 127 -1.94 14.25 1.22
C GLY A 127 -0.69 14.72 1.96
N VAL A 128 0.09 13.79 2.52
CA VAL A 128 1.38 14.10 3.16
C VAL A 128 2.35 14.70 2.14
N HIS A 129 2.40 14.14 0.93
CA HIS A 129 3.25 14.68 -0.14
C HIS A 129 2.84 16.09 -0.55
N ALA A 130 1.53 16.36 -0.69
CA ALA A 130 1.01 17.69 -1.01
C ALA A 130 1.38 18.71 0.08
N LEU A 131 1.20 18.35 1.35
CA LEU A 131 1.56 19.19 2.47
C LEU A 131 3.07 19.48 2.51
N LYS A 132 3.91 18.45 2.32
CA LYS A 132 5.36 18.61 2.24
C LYS A 132 5.76 19.57 1.12
N THR A 133 5.20 19.39 -0.08
CA THR A 133 5.48 20.23 -1.24
C THR A 133 5.08 21.69 -0.96
N TYR A 134 3.95 21.90 -0.32
CA TYR A 134 3.49 23.24 0.08
C TYR A 134 4.45 23.89 1.08
N LEU A 135 4.84 23.17 2.14
CA LEU A 135 5.74 23.69 3.18
C LEU A 135 7.15 23.99 2.65
N SER A 136 7.61 23.26 1.64
CA SER A 136 8.91 23.46 0.99
C SER A 136 8.89 24.51 -0.12
N SER A 137 7.71 25.08 -0.42
CA SER A 137 7.54 26.07 -1.48
C SER A 137 8.07 27.43 -1.06
N ASP A 138 8.86 28.04 -1.94
CA ASP A 138 9.34 29.45 -1.82
C ASP A 138 8.33 30.47 -2.35
N LEU A 139 7.13 30.03 -2.74
CA LEU A 139 6.06 30.82 -3.33
C LEU A 139 6.43 31.50 -4.67
N SER A 140 7.50 31.04 -5.33
CA SER A 140 7.78 31.42 -6.72
C SER A 140 6.70 30.90 -7.66
N LEU A 141 6.58 31.51 -8.85
CA LEU A 141 5.60 31.07 -9.86
C LEU A 141 5.79 29.61 -10.27
N GLU A 142 7.02 29.12 -10.27
CA GLU A 142 7.33 27.72 -10.60
C GLU A 142 6.91 26.79 -9.46
N SER A 143 7.22 27.14 -8.22
CA SER A 143 6.80 26.39 -7.03
C SER A 143 5.28 26.34 -6.91
N ILE A 144 4.58 27.44 -7.17
CA ILE A 144 3.11 27.50 -7.14
C ILE A 144 2.50 26.54 -8.18
N LYS A 145 3.08 26.41 -9.39
CA LYS A 145 2.62 25.45 -10.38
C LYS A 145 2.76 24.00 -9.89
N VAL A 146 3.88 23.67 -9.27
CA VAL A 146 4.11 22.33 -8.70
C VAL A 146 3.13 22.05 -7.58
N VAL A 147 2.96 22.96 -6.62
CA VAL A 147 2.00 22.81 -5.52
C VAL A 147 0.58 22.62 -6.05
N THR A 148 0.18 23.42 -7.04
CA THR A 148 -1.16 23.31 -7.66
C THR A 148 -1.34 21.96 -8.33
N MET A 149 -0.33 21.47 -9.07
CA MET A 149 -0.40 20.17 -9.74
C MET A 149 -0.54 19.04 -8.73
N VAL A 150 0.26 19.05 -7.66
CA VAL A 150 0.19 18.04 -6.60
C VAL A 150 -1.16 18.08 -5.88
N ALA A 151 -1.70 19.28 -5.62
CA ALA A 151 -3.03 19.44 -5.03
C ALA A 151 -4.14 18.86 -5.93
N ILE A 152 -4.07 19.09 -7.25
CA ILE A 152 -5.01 18.53 -8.22
C ILE A 152 -4.93 17.00 -8.23
N ILE A 153 -3.73 16.43 -8.23
CA ILE A 153 -3.53 14.98 -8.18
C ILE A 153 -4.13 14.40 -6.90
N HIS A 154 -3.86 15.01 -5.75
CA HIS A 154 -4.44 14.59 -4.47
C HIS A 154 -5.97 14.62 -4.50
N PHE A 155 -6.56 15.71 -5.01
CA PHE A 155 -8.01 15.85 -5.13
C PHE A 155 -8.60 14.79 -6.06
N THR A 156 -7.92 14.45 -7.16
CA THR A 156 -8.31 13.37 -8.07
C THR A 156 -8.36 12.02 -7.37
N PHE A 157 -7.38 11.72 -6.51
CA PHE A 157 -7.40 10.48 -5.71
C PHE A 157 -8.55 10.44 -4.72
N VAL A 158 -8.86 11.56 -4.06
CA VAL A 158 -10.01 11.67 -3.15
C VAL A 158 -11.32 11.40 -3.91
N LEU A 159 -11.50 12.03 -5.08
CA LEU A 159 -12.68 11.81 -5.92
C LEU A 159 -12.79 10.37 -6.41
N SER A 160 -11.67 9.76 -6.79
CA SER A 160 -11.64 8.35 -7.21
C SER A 160 -12.06 7.40 -6.09
N ALA A 161 -11.57 7.62 -4.87
CA ALA A 161 -11.96 6.82 -3.72
C ALA A 161 -13.43 7.00 -3.34
N MET A 162 -13.95 8.21 -3.44
CA MET A 162 -15.39 8.49 -3.27
C MET A 162 -16.22 7.76 -4.32
N GLY A 163 -15.77 7.77 -5.58
CA GLY A 163 -16.41 7.05 -6.68
C GLY A 163 -16.46 5.54 -6.44
N ILE A 164 -15.35 4.93 -5.99
CA ILE A 164 -15.27 3.51 -5.63
C ILE A 164 -16.26 3.19 -4.51
N SER A 165 -16.23 3.98 -3.43
CA SER A 165 -17.10 3.79 -2.27
C SER A 165 -18.59 3.92 -2.64
N PHE A 166 -18.93 4.87 -3.51
CA PHE A 166 -20.29 5.08 -3.98
C PHE A 166 -20.77 3.93 -4.88
N ALA A 167 -19.97 3.52 -5.85
CA ALA A 167 -20.29 2.43 -6.76
C ALA A 167 -20.57 1.13 -6.01
N GLU A 168 -19.83 0.88 -4.95
CA GLU A 168 -20.02 -0.32 -4.14
C GLU A 168 -21.25 -0.28 -3.27
N ARG A 169 -21.56 0.87 -2.66
CA ARG A 169 -22.81 1.04 -1.92
C ARG A 169 -24.01 0.72 -2.81
N MET A 170 -24.01 1.22 -4.05
CA MET A 170 -25.06 0.93 -5.01
C MET A 170 -25.19 -0.56 -5.39
N THR A 171 -24.06 -1.29 -5.37
CA THR A 171 -24.06 -2.72 -5.70
C THR A 171 -24.55 -3.57 -4.53
N ARG A 172 -24.24 -3.15 -3.30
CA ARG A 172 -24.63 -3.86 -2.07
C ARG A 172 -26.10 -3.75 -1.75
N ASP A 173 -26.74 -2.63 -2.10
CA ASP A 173 -28.19 -2.40 -1.87
C ASP A 173 -29.08 -3.18 -2.86
N LYS A 174 -28.49 -3.94 -3.81
CA LYS A 174 -29.21 -4.77 -4.81
C LYS A 174 -29.25 -6.27 -4.46
N HIS A 175 -28.63 -6.67 -3.36
CA HIS A 175 -28.62 -8.03 -2.84
C HIS A 175 -29.11 -8.08 -1.39
#